data_be17a31293beda137dbb169407b3c748
#
_entry.id   be17a31293beda137dbb169407b3c748
#
_cell.length_a   1.000
_cell.length_b   1.000
_cell.length_c   1.000
_cell.angle_alpha   90.00
_cell.angle_beta   90.00
_cell.angle_gamma   90.00
#
_symmetry.space_group_name_H-M   'P 1'
#
loop_
_entity.id
_entity.type
_entity.pdbx_description
1 polymer ?
#
loop_
_entity_poly.entity_id
_entity_poly.type
_entity_poly.pdbx_seq_one_letter_code
_entity_poly.pdbx_strand_id
1 'polypeptide(L)'
;MSTTEQRVAVVTGAARGIGAATAVRLAAEGRAVAVLDLDEAACKDTVEKITEAGGTALAVGCDVSDSGQVEAAVARVVAELGAPTILVNNAGVLRDNLLFKMSESDWDTVMNVHLKGAFLMAKACQKHMVDAQFGRIVSLSSSSALGNRGQANYAAVKAGLQGFTKTLAKELGKFGITANAVAPGFIVTEMTAQTAARVGMAFEDFQAAAASQIPVQRVGRPEDIANAIAFFTGDEAGFVSGQVMYVAGGPLN
;
A
#
# COMPACT_ATOMS: atom_id res chain seq x y z
N MET A 1 -0.27 -31.68 -14.87
CA MET A 1 -0.63 -30.27 -14.63
C MET A 1 -0.01 -29.90 -13.31
N SER A 2 1.00 -29.06 -13.31
CA SER A 2 1.60 -28.56 -12.06
C SER A 2 0.53 -27.71 -11.38
N THR A 3 0.05 -28.12 -10.21
CA THR A 3 -0.74 -27.26 -9.33
C THR A 3 0.21 -26.15 -8.89
N THR A 4 0.18 -25.00 -9.58
CA THR A 4 0.86 -23.82 -9.07
C THR A 4 0.25 -23.51 -7.71
N GLU A 5 1.06 -23.66 -6.68
CA GLU A 5 0.67 -23.34 -5.29
C GLU A 5 0.10 -21.92 -5.26
N GLN A 6 -1.07 -21.75 -4.64
CA GLN A 6 -1.76 -20.48 -4.58
C GLN A 6 -0.89 -19.46 -3.82
N ARG A 7 -0.52 -18.35 -4.45
CA ARG A 7 0.29 -17.32 -3.82
C ARG A 7 -0.48 -16.57 -2.75
N VAL A 8 0.21 -16.23 -1.68
CA VAL A 8 -0.34 -15.46 -0.57
C VAL A 8 0.13 -14.01 -0.65
N ALA A 9 -0.83 -13.09 -0.64
CA ALA A 9 -0.61 -11.65 -0.61
C ALA A 9 -1.00 -11.07 0.76
N VAL A 10 -0.15 -10.21 1.31
CA VAL A 10 -0.44 -9.40 2.49
C VAL A 10 -0.63 -7.96 2.05
N VAL A 11 -1.78 -7.37 2.34
CA VAL A 11 -2.09 -5.97 2.05
C VAL A 11 -2.38 -5.24 3.35
N THR A 12 -1.57 -4.23 3.68
CA THR A 12 -1.74 -3.44 4.91
C THR A 12 -2.63 -2.21 4.65
N GLY A 13 -3.39 -1.78 5.66
CA GLY A 13 -4.38 -0.70 5.51
C GLY A 13 -5.48 -1.09 4.53
N ALA A 14 -5.94 -2.34 4.59
CA ALA A 14 -6.77 -2.95 3.55
C ALA A 14 -8.27 -3.02 3.90
N ALA A 15 -8.70 -2.41 5.00
CA ALA A 15 -10.11 -2.31 5.35
C ALA A 15 -10.91 -1.46 4.35
N ARG A 16 -10.27 -0.46 3.70
CA ARG A 16 -10.93 0.50 2.80
C ARG A 16 -9.98 1.10 1.76
N GLY A 17 -10.54 1.90 0.85
CA GLY A 17 -9.80 2.71 -0.12
C GLY A 17 -8.89 1.89 -1.04
N ILE A 18 -7.65 2.36 -1.24
CA ILE A 18 -6.67 1.73 -2.15
C ILE A 18 -6.33 0.31 -1.67
N GLY A 19 -6.17 0.11 -0.36
CA GLY A 19 -5.84 -1.20 0.18
C GLY A 19 -6.93 -2.23 -0.08
N ALA A 20 -8.21 -1.89 0.17
CA ALA A 20 -9.35 -2.75 -0.11
C ALA A 20 -9.48 -3.09 -1.61
N ALA A 21 -9.38 -2.07 -2.49
CA ALA A 21 -9.42 -2.29 -3.93
C ALA A 21 -8.26 -3.19 -4.40
N THR A 22 -7.07 -3.02 -3.79
CA THR A 22 -5.91 -3.88 -4.07
C THR A 22 -6.15 -5.31 -3.63
N ALA A 23 -6.67 -5.52 -2.40
CA ALA A 23 -6.98 -6.84 -1.89
C ALA A 23 -7.98 -7.59 -2.78
N VAL A 24 -9.08 -6.92 -3.16
CA VAL A 24 -10.09 -7.47 -4.08
C VAL A 24 -9.48 -7.79 -5.44
N ARG A 25 -8.66 -6.90 -5.99
CA ARG A 25 -8.01 -7.10 -7.29
C ARG A 25 -7.05 -8.30 -7.28
N LEU A 26 -6.22 -8.44 -6.25
CA LEU A 26 -5.28 -9.56 -6.12
C LEU A 26 -6.00 -10.89 -5.91
N ALA A 27 -7.10 -10.91 -5.15
CA ALA A 27 -7.93 -12.09 -4.98
C ALA A 27 -8.59 -12.53 -6.29
N ALA A 28 -9.08 -11.58 -7.10
CA ALA A 28 -9.66 -11.86 -8.42
C ALA A 28 -8.64 -12.48 -9.41
N GLU A 29 -7.34 -12.30 -9.16
CA GLU A 29 -6.26 -12.95 -9.90
C GLU A 29 -5.83 -14.30 -9.28
N GLY A 30 -6.61 -14.86 -8.35
CA GLY A 30 -6.41 -16.19 -7.77
C GLY A 30 -5.45 -16.25 -6.58
N ARG A 31 -5.06 -15.10 -5.98
CA ARG A 31 -4.20 -15.08 -4.80
C ARG A 31 -5.05 -15.21 -3.53
N ALA A 32 -4.55 -15.92 -2.51
CA ALA A 32 -5.09 -15.80 -1.16
C ALA A 32 -4.61 -14.49 -0.54
N VAL A 33 -5.52 -13.72 0.08
CA VAL A 33 -5.21 -12.35 0.53
C VAL A 33 -5.43 -12.18 2.02
N ALA A 34 -4.37 -11.83 2.74
CA ALA A 34 -4.48 -11.32 4.10
C ALA A 34 -4.79 -9.82 4.07
N VAL A 35 -5.98 -9.45 4.53
CA VAL A 35 -6.50 -8.09 4.64
C VAL A 35 -6.13 -7.57 6.02
N LEU A 36 -5.04 -6.79 6.13
CA LEU A 36 -4.54 -6.26 7.40
C LEU A 36 -4.99 -4.81 7.60
N ASP A 37 -5.50 -4.53 8.78
CA ASP A 37 -5.74 -3.15 9.25
C ASP A 37 -5.55 -3.08 10.77
N LEU A 38 -5.54 -1.87 11.33
CA LEU A 38 -5.42 -1.65 12.77
C LEU A 38 -6.56 -2.36 13.54
N ASP A 39 -7.77 -2.32 13.01
CA ASP A 39 -8.96 -2.99 13.54
C ASP A 39 -9.36 -4.14 12.61
N GLU A 40 -9.26 -5.38 13.13
CA GLU A 40 -9.66 -6.58 12.38
C GLU A 40 -11.14 -6.53 11.95
N ALA A 41 -12.02 -6.00 12.79
CA ALA A 41 -13.43 -5.91 12.47
C ALA A 41 -13.71 -4.98 11.28
N ALA A 42 -12.90 -3.96 11.08
CA ALA A 42 -12.99 -3.07 9.91
C ALA A 42 -12.68 -3.76 8.58
N CYS A 43 -11.98 -4.90 8.61
CA CYS A 43 -11.63 -5.66 7.40
C CYS A 43 -12.82 -6.47 6.83
N LYS A 44 -13.91 -6.60 7.57
CA LYS A 44 -15.05 -7.46 7.26
C LYS A 44 -15.57 -7.25 5.83
N ASP A 45 -15.90 -6.02 5.48
CA ASP A 45 -16.51 -5.71 4.17
C ASP A 45 -15.59 -6.09 3.00
N THR A 46 -14.26 -5.93 3.17
CA THR A 46 -13.29 -6.31 2.15
C THR A 46 -13.18 -7.82 2.02
N VAL A 47 -13.17 -8.54 3.15
CA VAL A 47 -13.13 -10.01 3.17
C VAL A 47 -14.41 -10.59 2.57
N GLU A 48 -15.60 -10.07 2.93
CA GLU A 48 -16.88 -10.51 2.37
C GLU A 48 -16.91 -10.34 0.84
N LYS A 49 -16.50 -9.17 0.32
CA LYS A 49 -16.42 -8.95 -1.13
C LYS A 49 -15.53 -9.96 -1.85
N ILE A 50 -14.41 -10.35 -1.25
CA ILE A 50 -13.50 -11.33 -1.82
C ILE A 50 -14.11 -12.72 -1.79
N THR A 51 -14.70 -13.13 -0.65
CA THR A 51 -15.28 -14.48 -0.47
C THR A 51 -16.56 -14.68 -1.26
N GLU A 52 -17.42 -13.67 -1.36
CA GLU A 52 -18.62 -13.70 -2.22
C GLU A 52 -18.27 -13.84 -3.70
N ALA A 53 -17.11 -13.30 -4.12
CA ALA A 53 -16.59 -13.50 -5.47
C ALA A 53 -15.84 -14.85 -5.66
N GLY A 54 -15.84 -15.73 -4.64
CA GLY A 54 -15.18 -17.04 -4.69
C GLY A 54 -13.68 -17.00 -4.41
N GLY A 55 -13.13 -15.89 -3.95
CA GLY A 55 -11.72 -15.76 -3.56
C GLY A 55 -11.47 -16.21 -2.11
N THR A 56 -10.19 -16.27 -1.74
CA THR A 56 -9.73 -16.60 -0.39
C THR A 56 -9.20 -15.36 0.30
N ALA A 57 -9.74 -15.02 1.48
CA ALA A 57 -9.27 -13.87 2.26
C ALA A 57 -9.28 -14.15 3.76
N LEU A 58 -8.39 -13.49 4.50
CA LEU A 58 -8.28 -13.54 5.95
C LEU A 58 -8.19 -12.12 6.50
N ALA A 59 -9.07 -11.76 7.43
CA ALA A 59 -8.94 -10.52 8.19
C ALA A 59 -7.88 -10.67 9.29
N VAL A 60 -7.01 -9.66 9.45
CA VAL A 60 -5.97 -9.66 10.50
C VAL A 60 -5.85 -8.26 11.10
N GLY A 61 -6.03 -8.14 12.41
CA GLY A 61 -5.75 -6.91 13.17
C GLY A 61 -4.26 -6.74 13.41
N CYS A 62 -3.69 -5.57 13.04
CA CYS A 62 -2.27 -5.31 13.20
C CYS A 62 -1.95 -3.81 13.17
N ASP A 63 -1.34 -3.30 14.25
CA ASP A 63 -0.60 -2.04 14.17
C ASP A 63 0.76 -2.30 13.52
N VAL A 64 0.92 -1.84 12.28
CA VAL A 64 2.16 -2.03 11.51
C VAL A 64 3.37 -1.32 12.13
N SER A 65 3.17 -0.38 13.06
CA SER A 65 4.25 0.31 13.78
C SER A 65 4.79 -0.47 14.97
N ASP A 66 4.10 -1.55 15.39
CA ASP A 66 4.48 -2.43 16.49
C ASP A 66 5.08 -3.74 15.97
N SER A 67 6.33 -4.00 16.31
CA SER A 67 7.06 -5.18 15.82
C SER A 67 6.46 -6.51 16.30
N GLY A 68 5.95 -6.56 17.52
CA GLY A 68 5.36 -7.78 18.06
C GLY A 68 4.03 -8.12 17.38
N GLN A 69 3.19 -7.12 17.10
CA GLN A 69 1.96 -7.32 16.34
C GLN A 69 2.24 -7.73 14.89
N VAL A 70 3.23 -7.13 14.25
CA VAL A 70 3.64 -7.51 12.89
C VAL A 70 4.11 -8.97 12.83
N GLU A 71 4.95 -9.40 13.76
CA GLU A 71 5.41 -10.80 13.83
C GLU A 71 4.25 -11.77 14.07
N ALA A 72 3.34 -11.45 14.99
CA ALA A 72 2.15 -12.26 15.26
C ALA A 72 1.20 -12.31 14.04
N ALA A 73 0.96 -11.18 13.38
CA ALA A 73 0.12 -11.10 12.19
C ALA A 73 0.68 -11.95 11.04
N VAL A 74 1.97 -11.84 10.74
CA VAL A 74 2.61 -12.64 9.69
C VAL A 74 2.60 -14.14 10.05
N ALA A 75 2.84 -14.50 11.31
CA ALA A 75 2.74 -15.88 11.75
C ALA A 75 1.32 -16.45 11.58
N ARG A 76 0.29 -15.67 11.88
CA ARG A 76 -1.11 -16.04 11.65
C ARG A 76 -1.41 -16.24 10.15
N VAL A 77 -0.94 -15.33 9.30
CA VAL A 77 -1.07 -15.47 7.83
C VAL A 77 -0.44 -16.77 7.35
N VAL A 78 0.78 -17.09 7.82
CA VAL A 78 1.47 -18.33 7.46
C VAL A 78 0.67 -19.57 7.88
N ALA A 79 0.08 -19.54 9.08
CA ALA A 79 -0.70 -20.68 9.61
C ALA A 79 -2.00 -20.90 8.86
N GLU A 80 -2.70 -19.82 8.43
CA GLU A 80 -4.05 -19.90 7.88
C GLU A 80 -4.09 -19.84 6.35
N LEU A 81 -3.17 -19.12 5.70
CA LEU A 81 -3.14 -18.96 4.23
C LEU A 81 -1.87 -19.56 3.59
N GLY A 82 -0.81 -19.75 4.34
CA GLY A 82 0.49 -20.16 3.83
C GLY A 82 1.51 -19.01 3.76
N ALA A 83 2.69 -19.32 3.26
CA ALA A 83 3.84 -18.40 3.21
C ALA A 83 3.57 -17.16 2.34
N PRO A 84 3.68 -15.92 2.86
CA PRO A 84 3.45 -14.72 2.09
C PRO A 84 4.58 -14.47 1.10
N THR A 85 4.23 -14.42 -0.18
CA THR A 85 5.16 -14.11 -1.27
C THR A 85 4.88 -12.77 -1.94
N ILE A 86 3.79 -12.10 -1.56
CA ILE A 86 3.43 -10.77 -2.03
C ILE A 86 3.16 -9.88 -0.82
N LEU A 87 3.80 -8.71 -0.77
CA LEU A 87 3.57 -7.70 0.26
C LEU A 87 3.22 -6.36 -0.38
N VAL A 88 2.10 -5.78 0.04
CA VAL A 88 1.70 -4.41 -0.32
C VAL A 88 1.69 -3.55 0.94
N ASN A 89 2.71 -2.69 1.09
CA ASN A 89 2.81 -1.69 2.15
C ASN A 89 1.94 -0.47 1.78
N ASN A 90 0.66 -0.51 2.16
CA ASN A 90 -0.31 0.54 1.87
C ASN A 90 -0.78 1.30 3.12
N ALA A 91 -0.68 0.72 4.32
CA ALA A 91 -1.07 1.37 5.57
C ALA A 91 -0.50 2.79 5.69
N GLY A 92 -1.35 3.73 6.10
CA GLY A 92 -0.93 5.12 6.20
C GLY A 92 -1.96 6.02 6.86
N VAL A 93 -1.46 7.12 7.41
CA VAL A 93 -2.23 8.17 8.08
C VAL A 93 -1.78 9.55 7.63
N LEU A 94 -2.65 10.54 7.76
CA LEU A 94 -2.31 11.94 7.57
C LEU A 94 -2.29 12.69 8.91
N ARG A 95 -1.25 13.50 9.10
CA ARG A 95 -1.11 14.47 10.19
C ARG A 95 -0.53 15.77 9.62
N ASP A 96 -1.28 16.35 8.66
CA ASP A 96 -0.84 17.50 7.90
C ASP A 96 -0.93 18.76 8.75
N ASN A 97 0.15 19.54 8.75
CA ASN A 97 0.18 20.88 9.32
C ASN A 97 1.36 21.66 8.70
N LEU A 98 1.30 22.99 8.76
CA LEU A 98 2.48 23.80 8.41
C LEU A 98 3.61 23.50 9.40
N LEU A 99 4.86 23.52 8.92
CA LEU A 99 6.02 23.10 9.71
C LEU A 99 6.08 23.74 11.10
N PHE A 100 5.81 25.03 11.20
CA PHE A 100 5.86 25.76 12.48
C PHE A 100 4.73 25.39 13.47
N LYS A 101 3.72 24.66 13.02
CA LYS A 101 2.59 24.16 13.85
C LYS A 101 2.60 22.64 13.99
N MET A 102 3.43 21.95 13.24
CA MET A 102 3.52 20.49 13.27
C MET A 102 4.11 20.03 14.60
N SER A 103 3.40 19.17 15.31
CA SER A 103 3.91 18.58 16.53
C SER A 103 4.90 17.45 16.23
N GLU A 104 5.82 17.19 17.15
CA GLU A 104 6.72 16.05 17.10
C GLU A 104 5.92 14.72 17.07
N SER A 105 4.82 14.64 17.81
CA SER A 105 3.92 13.48 17.81
C SER A 105 3.28 13.25 16.45
N ASP A 106 2.89 14.30 15.70
CA ASP A 106 2.37 14.15 14.35
C ASP A 106 3.45 13.66 13.38
N TRP A 107 4.67 14.18 13.54
CA TRP A 107 5.82 13.71 12.78
C TRP A 107 6.09 12.23 13.05
N ASP A 108 6.25 11.84 14.31
CA ASP A 108 6.57 10.47 14.71
C ASP A 108 5.48 9.48 14.32
N THR A 109 4.21 9.87 14.46
CA THR A 109 3.08 9.02 14.03
C THR A 109 3.19 8.68 12.55
N VAL A 110 3.43 9.68 11.69
CA VAL A 110 3.56 9.48 10.25
C VAL A 110 4.80 8.65 9.92
N MET A 111 5.95 8.95 10.55
CA MET A 111 7.19 8.16 10.35
C MET A 111 7.00 6.70 10.75
N ASN A 112 6.37 6.46 11.91
CA ASN A 112 6.19 5.11 12.46
C ASN A 112 5.24 4.26 11.61
N VAL A 113 4.08 4.80 11.21
CA VAL A 113 3.11 4.02 10.44
C VAL A 113 3.61 3.74 9.03
N HIS A 114 4.12 4.76 8.33
CA HIS A 114 4.47 4.60 6.92
C HIS A 114 5.82 3.93 6.70
N LEU A 115 6.92 4.48 7.28
CA LEU A 115 8.27 4.03 6.95
C LEU A 115 8.73 2.88 7.84
N LYS A 116 8.58 3.01 9.16
CA LYS A 116 8.89 1.92 10.08
C LYS A 116 7.96 0.74 9.86
N GLY A 117 6.65 0.96 9.64
CA GLY A 117 5.70 -0.10 9.34
C GLY A 117 6.07 -0.88 8.07
N ALA A 118 6.41 -0.19 6.98
CA ALA A 118 6.87 -0.85 5.75
C ALA A 118 8.17 -1.66 5.98
N PHE A 119 9.09 -1.13 6.79
CA PHE A 119 10.31 -1.86 7.17
C PHE A 119 9.99 -3.12 7.97
N LEU A 120 9.14 -3.05 9.00
CA LEU A 120 8.79 -4.20 9.84
C LEU A 120 8.07 -5.28 9.03
N MET A 121 7.09 -4.90 8.20
CA MET A 121 6.37 -5.82 7.33
C MET A 121 7.31 -6.48 6.31
N ALA A 122 8.17 -5.72 5.66
CA ALA A 122 9.15 -6.26 4.72
C ALA A 122 10.11 -7.23 5.42
N LYS A 123 10.61 -6.88 6.62
CA LYS A 123 11.49 -7.74 7.43
C LYS A 123 10.81 -9.05 7.82
N ALA A 124 9.54 -9.03 8.20
CA ALA A 124 8.80 -10.22 8.59
C ALA A 124 8.47 -11.14 7.39
N CYS A 125 8.10 -10.56 6.23
CA CYS A 125 7.73 -11.32 5.05
C CYS A 125 8.91 -11.85 4.23
N GLN A 126 10.04 -11.12 4.18
CA GLN A 126 11.15 -11.42 3.27
C GLN A 126 11.72 -12.84 3.41
N LYS A 127 11.76 -13.42 4.64
CA LYS A 127 12.30 -14.76 4.83
C LYS A 127 11.50 -15.81 4.04
N HIS A 128 10.17 -15.68 4.00
CA HIS A 128 9.28 -16.58 3.26
C HIS A 128 9.47 -16.42 1.75
N MET A 129 9.71 -15.17 1.29
CA MET A 129 10.01 -14.89 -0.11
C MET A 129 11.38 -15.45 -0.52
N VAL A 130 12.38 -15.36 0.37
CA VAL A 130 13.73 -15.95 0.14
C VAL A 130 13.64 -17.46 0.05
N ASP A 131 12.93 -18.10 0.98
CA ASP A 131 12.73 -19.55 0.99
C ASP A 131 12.01 -20.04 -0.30
N ALA A 132 11.02 -19.27 -0.78
CA ALA A 132 10.29 -19.52 -2.01
C ALA A 132 11.06 -19.17 -3.30
N GLN A 133 12.20 -18.49 -3.22
CA GLN A 133 12.94 -17.91 -4.36
C GLN A 133 12.04 -17.07 -5.28
N PHE A 134 11.04 -16.45 -4.68
CA PHE A 134 10.05 -15.58 -5.32
C PHE A 134 9.49 -14.59 -4.33
N GLY A 135 9.39 -13.33 -4.73
CA GLY A 135 8.71 -12.31 -3.93
C GLY A 135 8.36 -11.06 -4.74
N ARG A 136 7.32 -10.39 -4.29
CA ARG A 136 6.87 -9.10 -4.84
C ARG A 136 6.55 -8.15 -3.68
N ILE A 137 7.31 -7.06 -3.59
CA ILE A 137 7.09 -6.01 -2.57
C ILE A 137 6.68 -4.74 -3.31
N VAL A 138 5.52 -4.19 -2.97
CA VAL A 138 5.04 -2.92 -3.49
C VAL A 138 4.76 -1.96 -2.33
N SER A 139 5.40 -0.79 -2.34
CA SER A 139 5.18 0.23 -1.33
C SER A 139 4.43 1.42 -1.89
N LEU A 140 3.41 1.90 -1.16
CA LEU A 140 2.62 3.08 -1.55
C LEU A 140 3.37 4.35 -1.17
N SER A 141 4.04 4.95 -2.19
CA SER A 141 4.54 6.33 -2.12
C SER A 141 3.40 7.33 -2.35
N SER A 142 3.68 8.47 -2.92
CA SER A 142 2.72 9.53 -3.28
C SER A 142 3.40 10.54 -4.21
N SER A 143 2.62 11.29 -4.98
CA SER A 143 3.09 12.51 -5.64
C SER A 143 3.60 13.55 -4.63
N SER A 144 3.12 13.51 -3.38
CA SER A 144 3.62 14.37 -2.29
C SER A 144 5.10 14.12 -1.94
N ALA A 145 5.71 13.02 -2.40
CA ALA A 145 7.16 12.80 -2.29
C ALA A 145 7.99 13.87 -3.02
N LEU A 146 7.39 14.58 -3.97
CA LEU A 146 8.00 15.71 -4.69
C LEU A 146 7.87 17.04 -3.95
N GLY A 147 7.21 17.04 -2.81
CA GLY A 147 6.90 18.20 -1.98
C GLY A 147 5.43 18.63 -2.07
N ASN A 148 4.82 18.85 -0.90
CA ASN A 148 3.47 19.39 -0.81
C ASN A 148 3.35 20.26 0.44
N ARG A 149 2.73 21.43 0.30
CA ARG A 149 2.58 22.40 1.38
C ARG A 149 1.77 21.80 2.54
N GLY A 150 2.32 21.87 3.76
CA GLY A 150 1.68 21.33 4.96
C GLY A 150 1.92 19.84 5.19
N GLN A 151 2.73 19.19 4.37
CA GLN A 151 3.00 17.75 4.43
C GLN A 151 4.49 17.44 4.64
N ALA A 152 5.20 18.19 5.45
CA ALA A 152 6.64 17.97 5.66
C ALA A 152 6.93 16.54 6.13
N ASN A 153 6.16 16.00 7.10
CA ASN A 153 6.23 14.63 7.56
C ASN A 153 5.85 13.62 6.47
N TYR A 154 4.72 13.82 5.82
CA TYR A 154 4.20 12.90 4.80
C TYR A 154 5.09 12.87 3.55
N ALA A 155 5.54 14.02 3.06
CA ALA A 155 6.47 14.11 1.93
C ALA A 155 7.80 13.39 2.24
N ALA A 156 8.35 13.58 3.45
CA ALA A 156 9.57 12.93 3.89
C ALA A 156 9.44 11.40 3.88
N VAL A 157 8.37 10.85 4.47
CA VAL A 157 8.20 9.38 4.48
C VAL A 157 7.93 8.82 3.10
N LYS A 158 7.16 9.53 2.25
CA LYS A 158 6.84 9.05 0.91
C LYS A 158 8.06 9.08 -0.02
N ALA A 159 8.96 10.04 0.15
CA ALA A 159 10.28 10.04 -0.48
C ALA A 159 11.18 8.94 0.11
N GLY A 160 11.19 8.76 1.43
CA GLY A 160 11.92 7.71 2.12
C GLY A 160 11.55 6.30 1.64
N LEU A 161 10.25 6.03 1.41
CA LEU A 161 9.78 4.76 0.85
C LEU A 161 10.36 4.48 -0.55
N GLN A 162 10.58 5.50 -1.38
CA GLN A 162 11.21 5.32 -2.70
C GLN A 162 12.67 4.87 -2.57
N GLY A 163 13.43 5.48 -1.63
CA GLY A 163 14.80 5.07 -1.32
C GLY A 163 14.85 3.64 -0.72
N PHE A 164 13.98 3.35 0.23
CA PHE A 164 13.83 2.04 0.84
C PHE A 164 13.54 0.95 -0.20
N THR A 165 12.58 1.20 -1.09
CA THR A 165 12.23 0.30 -2.22
C THR A 165 13.44 -0.05 -3.09
N LYS A 166 14.24 0.97 -3.46
CA LYS A 166 15.44 0.77 -4.29
C LYS A 166 16.50 -0.08 -3.57
N THR A 167 16.62 0.07 -2.25
CA THR A 167 17.52 -0.74 -1.42
C THR A 167 17.07 -2.20 -1.38
N LEU A 168 15.78 -2.46 -1.11
CA LEU A 168 15.22 -3.81 -1.13
C LEU A 168 15.41 -4.50 -2.48
N ALA A 169 15.22 -3.77 -3.60
CA ALA A 169 15.44 -4.29 -4.93
C ALA A 169 16.88 -4.80 -5.14
N LYS A 170 17.88 -4.07 -4.60
CA LYS A 170 19.29 -4.46 -4.69
C LYS A 170 19.64 -5.64 -3.78
N GLU A 171 19.13 -5.64 -2.55
CA GLU A 171 19.47 -6.67 -1.56
C GLU A 171 18.81 -8.01 -1.86
N LEU A 172 17.54 -7.98 -2.32
CA LEU A 172 16.70 -9.17 -2.45
C LEU A 172 16.62 -9.71 -3.88
N GLY A 173 17.08 -8.97 -4.88
CA GLY A 173 16.98 -9.37 -6.30
C GLY A 173 17.57 -10.73 -6.61
N LYS A 174 18.68 -11.11 -5.98
CA LYS A 174 19.33 -12.42 -6.15
C LYS A 174 18.47 -13.63 -5.73
N PHE A 175 17.38 -13.37 -4.99
CA PHE A 175 16.42 -14.38 -4.55
C PHE A 175 15.12 -14.38 -5.38
N GLY A 176 15.12 -13.76 -6.57
CA GLY A 176 13.91 -13.67 -7.40
C GLY A 176 12.84 -12.69 -6.87
N ILE A 177 13.21 -11.81 -5.93
CA ILE A 177 12.32 -10.86 -5.30
C ILE A 177 12.46 -9.50 -6.00
N THR A 178 11.33 -8.91 -6.41
CA THR A 178 11.29 -7.52 -6.90
C THR A 178 10.67 -6.60 -5.85
N ALA A 179 11.15 -5.37 -5.79
CA ALA A 179 10.59 -4.33 -4.93
C ALA A 179 10.35 -3.06 -5.75
N ASN A 180 9.11 -2.56 -5.75
CA ASN A 180 8.70 -1.38 -6.49
C ASN A 180 7.84 -0.44 -5.63
N ALA A 181 7.69 0.80 -6.05
CA ALA A 181 6.79 1.76 -5.43
C ALA A 181 5.75 2.26 -6.43
N VAL A 182 4.52 2.38 -5.98
CA VAL A 182 3.45 3.11 -6.68
C VAL A 182 3.26 4.43 -5.98
N ALA A 183 3.24 5.53 -6.72
CA ALA A 183 3.09 6.90 -6.22
C ALA A 183 1.79 7.52 -6.76
N PRO A 184 0.66 7.38 -6.05
CA PRO A 184 -0.61 7.96 -6.44
C PRO A 184 -0.57 9.50 -6.50
N GLY A 185 -1.32 10.08 -7.45
CA GLY A 185 -1.74 11.47 -7.39
C GLY A 185 -2.98 11.65 -6.53
N PHE A 186 -3.95 12.43 -7.01
CA PHE A 186 -5.23 12.61 -6.31
C PHE A 186 -6.16 11.41 -6.56
N ILE A 187 -6.46 10.67 -5.51
CA ILE A 187 -7.34 9.49 -5.54
C ILE A 187 -8.55 9.73 -4.62
N VAL A 188 -9.74 9.42 -5.11
CA VAL A 188 -11.00 9.51 -4.34
C VAL A 188 -11.01 8.43 -3.27
N THR A 189 -10.85 8.85 -2.02
CA THR A 189 -10.85 7.98 -0.83
C THR A 189 -11.44 8.75 0.35
N GLU A 190 -11.74 8.08 1.45
CA GLU A 190 -12.12 8.74 2.68
C GLU A 190 -11.05 9.72 3.18
N MET A 191 -9.77 9.39 3.00
CA MET A 191 -8.65 10.27 3.35
C MET A 191 -8.70 11.62 2.61
N THR A 192 -9.02 11.61 1.31
CA THR A 192 -9.17 12.85 0.52
C THR A 192 -10.47 13.57 0.84
N ALA A 193 -11.55 12.87 1.21
CA ALA A 193 -12.78 13.47 1.71
C ALA A 193 -12.56 14.19 3.04
N GLN A 194 -11.81 13.60 3.98
CA GLN A 194 -11.41 14.25 5.23
C GLN A 194 -10.54 15.48 4.97
N THR A 195 -9.70 15.46 3.93
CA THR A 195 -8.90 16.63 3.53
C THR A 195 -9.79 17.76 3.02
N ALA A 196 -10.79 17.45 2.18
CA ALA A 196 -11.76 18.45 1.70
C ALA A 196 -12.54 19.09 2.86
N ALA A 197 -13.03 18.27 3.80
CA ALA A 197 -13.72 18.77 5.00
C ALA A 197 -12.83 19.69 5.85
N ARG A 198 -11.54 19.35 6.00
CA ARG A 198 -10.56 20.16 6.76
C ARG A 198 -10.30 21.54 6.15
N VAL A 199 -10.36 21.64 4.82
CA VAL A 199 -10.22 22.93 4.12
C VAL A 199 -11.54 23.64 3.91
N GLY A 200 -12.67 23.10 4.41
CA GLY A 200 -13.99 23.71 4.35
C GLY A 200 -14.63 23.67 2.94
N MET A 201 -14.29 22.70 2.11
CA MET A 201 -14.80 22.57 0.75
C MET A 201 -15.70 21.33 0.63
N ALA A 202 -16.80 21.42 -0.15
CA ALA A 202 -17.59 20.25 -0.50
C ALA A 202 -16.70 19.26 -1.29
N PHE A 203 -16.90 17.95 -1.05
CA PHE A 203 -16.00 16.95 -1.63
C PHE A 203 -16.09 16.90 -3.16
N GLU A 204 -17.26 17.11 -3.72
CA GLU A 204 -17.50 17.19 -5.15
C GLU A 204 -16.74 18.37 -5.79
N ASP A 205 -16.78 19.55 -5.15
CA ASP A 205 -16.06 20.73 -5.62
C ASP A 205 -14.54 20.52 -5.53
N PHE A 206 -14.07 19.87 -4.46
CA PHE A 206 -12.67 19.51 -4.29
C PHE A 206 -12.18 18.54 -5.37
N GLN A 207 -13.00 17.54 -5.73
CA GLN A 207 -12.73 16.62 -6.84
C GLN A 207 -12.71 17.34 -8.20
N ALA A 208 -13.69 18.23 -8.46
CA ALA A 208 -13.78 18.99 -9.71
C ALA A 208 -12.55 19.90 -9.89
N ALA A 209 -12.15 20.60 -8.81
CA ALA A 209 -10.97 21.44 -8.81
C ALA A 209 -9.69 20.62 -9.07
N ALA A 210 -9.56 19.45 -8.46
CA ALA A 210 -8.43 18.55 -8.72
C ALA A 210 -8.44 18.02 -10.17
N ALA A 211 -9.60 17.56 -10.67
CA ALA A 211 -9.75 17.02 -12.01
C ALA A 211 -9.33 18.02 -13.10
N SER A 212 -9.66 19.31 -12.91
CA SER A 212 -9.30 20.37 -13.86
C SER A 212 -7.79 20.57 -14.03
N GLN A 213 -6.99 20.15 -13.05
CA GLN A 213 -5.51 20.23 -13.09
C GLN A 213 -4.85 18.95 -13.59
N ILE A 214 -5.61 17.86 -13.72
CA ILE A 214 -5.09 16.55 -14.15
C ILE A 214 -5.24 16.43 -15.67
N PRO A 215 -4.18 16.08 -16.43
CA PRO A 215 -4.24 15.99 -17.88
C PRO A 215 -5.35 15.08 -18.43
N VAL A 216 -5.64 13.94 -17.77
CA VAL A 216 -6.74 13.03 -18.18
C VAL A 216 -8.13 13.52 -17.74
N GLN A 217 -8.25 14.75 -17.18
CA GLN A 217 -9.49 15.44 -16.84
C GLN A 217 -10.42 14.65 -15.89
N ARG A 218 -9.86 13.82 -15.06
CA ARG A 218 -10.55 13.12 -13.98
C ARG A 218 -9.64 12.88 -12.80
N VAL A 219 -10.22 12.74 -11.63
CA VAL A 219 -9.53 12.22 -10.44
C VAL A 219 -9.34 10.70 -10.57
N GLY A 220 -8.33 10.18 -9.87
CA GLY A 220 -8.09 8.74 -9.80
C GLY A 220 -9.07 8.05 -8.84
N ARG A 221 -9.27 6.76 -9.06
CA ARG A 221 -10.03 5.86 -8.19
C ARG A 221 -9.09 4.83 -7.55
N PRO A 222 -9.46 4.23 -6.43
CA PRO A 222 -8.68 3.15 -5.82
C PRO A 222 -8.27 2.04 -6.80
N GLU A 223 -9.16 1.70 -7.74
CA GLU A 223 -8.92 0.67 -8.76
C GLU A 223 -7.80 1.05 -9.74
N ASP A 224 -7.61 2.34 -10.05
CA ASP A 224 -6.49 2.80 -10.90
C ASP A 224 -5.14 2.44 -10.25
N ILE A 225 -5.06 2.54 -8.92
CA ILE A 225 -3.86 2.20 -8.15
C ILE A 225 -3.73 0.69 -7.98
N ALA A 226 -4.84 0.00 -7.69
CA ALA A 226 -4.86 -1.47 -7.57
C ALA A 226 -4.37 -2.15 -8.86
N ASN A 227 -4.71 -1.61 -10.03
CA ASN A 227 -4.24 -2.11 -11.33
C ASN A 227 -2.72 -1.96 -11.49
N ALA A 228 -2.13 -0.85 -11.08
CA ALA A 228 -0.69 -0.65 -11.10
C ALA A 228 0.05 -1.58 -10.11
N ILE A 229 -0.54 -1.81 -8.93
CA ILE A 229 -0.01 -2.76 -7.95
C ILE A 229 -0.09 -4.19 -8.51
N ALA A 230 -1.21 -4.58 -9.12
CA ALA A 230 -1.40 -5.89 -9.73
C ALA A 230 -0.35 -6.16 -10.81
N PHE A 231 -0.01 -5.17 -11.65
CA PHE A 231 1.09 -5.27 -12.60
C PHE A 231 2.41 -5.63 -11.90
N PHE A 232 2.83 -4.88 -10.88
CA PHE A 232 4.09 -5.13 -10.18
C PHE A 232 4.12 -6.45 -9.41
N THR A 233 2.96 -6.99 -9.02
CA THR A 233 2.84 -8.25 -8.28
C THR A 233 2.68 -9.47 -9.20
N GLY A 234 2.56 -9.27 -10.51
CA GLY A 234 2.46 -10.32 -11.52
C GLY A 234 3.79 -11.03 -11.78
N ASP A 235 3.69 -12.21 -12.39
CA ASP A 235 4.87 -13.02 -12.76
C ASP A 235 5.71 -12.33 -13.82
N GLU A 236 5.05 -11.70 -14.79
CA GLU A 236 5.68 -11.01 -15.91
C GLU A 236 6.46 -9.76 -15.51
N ALA A 237 6.24 -9.24 -14.30
CA ALA A 237 7.00 -8.11 -13.75
C ALA A 237 8.35 -8.52 -13.14
N GLY A 238 8.82 -9.76 -13.36
CA GLY A 238 10.06 -10.29 -12.75
C GLY A 238 11.34 -9.53 -13.09
N PHE A 239 11.35 -8.72 -14.15
CA PHE A 239 12.49 -7.87 -14.52
C PHE A 239 12.27 -6.38 -14.19
N VAL A 240 11.14 -6.04 -13.56
CA VAL A 240 10.82 -4.68 -13.13
C VAL A 240 11.06 -4.56 -11.62
N SER A 241 12.18 -3.96 -11.23
CA SER A 241 12.57 -3.83 -9.82
C SER A 241 13.23 -2.49 -9.54
N GLY A 242 13.01 -1.94 -8.36
CA GLY A 242 13.55 -0.64 -7.93
C GLY A 242 12.85 0.58 -8.56
N GLN A 243 11.71 0.39 -9.22
CA GLN A 243 11.01 1.44 -9.93
C GLN A 243 10.04 2.21 -9.04
N VAL A 244 9.80 3.47 -9.40
CA VAL A 244 8.74 4.30 -8.83
C VAL A 244 7.81 4.70 -9.97
N MET A 245 6.57 4.17 -9.92
CA MET A 245 5.56 4.49 -10.92
C MET A 245 4.58 5.53 -10.35
N TYR A 246 4.57 6.72 -10.93
CA TYR A 246 3.57 7.73 -10.62
C TYR A 246 2.28 7.42 -11.37
N VAL A 247 1.19 7.25 -10.61
CA VAL A 247 -0.16 6.99 -11.15
C VAL A 247 -1.03 8.18 -10.79
N ALA A 248 -0.96 9.23 -11.63
CA ALA A 248 -1.50 10.54 -11.33
C ALA A 248 -2.33 11.17 -12.47
N GLY A 249 -2.57 10.42 -13.56
CA GLY A 249 -3.33 10.91 -14.71
C GLY A 249 -2.57 11.90 -15.61
N GLY A 250 -1.26 12.02 -15.42
CA GLY A 250 -0.37 12.85 -16.22
C GLY A 250 1.05 12.92 -15.65
N PRO A 251 2.00 13.55 -16.35
CA PRO A 251 3.33 13.77 -15.83
C PRO A 251 3.29 14.69 -14.61
N LEU A 252 4.20 14.47 -13.68
CA LEU A 252 4.44 15.33 -12.52
C LEU A 252 5.77 16.04 -12.72
N ASN A 253 5.76 17.36 -12.57
CA ASN A 253 6.94 18.21 -12.71
C ASN A 253 7.71 18.30 -11.38
#